data_506c24acadbba0967763c4103acb0b9e
#
_entry.id   506c24acadbba0967763c4103acb0b9e
#
_cell.length_a   1.000
_cell.length_b   1.000
_cell.length_c   1.000
_cell.angle_alpha   90.00
_cell.angle_beta   90.00
_cell.angle_gamma   90.00
#
_symmetry.space_group_name_H-M   'P 1'
#
loop_
_entity.id
_entity.type
_entity.pdbx_description
1 polymer ?
#
loop_
_entity_poly.entity_id
_entity_poly.type
_entity_poly.pdbx_seq_one_letter_code
_entity_poly.pdbx_strand_id
1 'polypeptide(L)'
;EFADTDGDGLPDCIDDNGDGDGISVTLGDCDDSNATVYPGAPELCDDVDSDCDGDLVDGSPDTDGDTEPNCIDEDDDNDGALDGDDCAPTNPSIFPGATELCDTIDSDCDGSLVDQFADFDGDQTPDCTDTDDDNDGDPDLTDCNDNNPSTYNGAPELCDLVDSDCDTSLVDEYLDGDGDGTPDCADDDSDGDGFSASTGDCDDSDPAIYPGAAEACDTVDSDCDGSLVDEFTNSDTDGEPDCIDLDDDGDGSLDTADCESLNPAIYPGAPELC
;
A
#
# COMPACT_ATOMS: atom_id res chain seq x y z
N GLU A 1 45.52 -47.21 51.43
CA GLU A 1 44.36 -48.03 50.96
C GLU A 1 44.32 -47.81 49.48
N PHE A 2 44.14 -48.87 48.72
CA PHE A 2 43.93 -48.80 47.29
C PHE A 2 42.42 -48.55 47.04
N ALA A 3 42.06 -47.91 45.96
CA ALA A 3 40.66 -47.78 45.58
C ALA A 3 40.05 -49.15 45.28
N ASP A 4 38.81 -49.35 45.63
CA ASP A 4 37.96 -50.51 45.41
C ASP A 4 36.56 -49.91 45.13
N THR A 5 36.34 -49.62 43.87
CA THR A 5 35.22 -48.76 43.42
C THR A 5 33.90 -49.50 43.49
N ASP A 6 33.86 -50.79 43.18
CA ASP A 6 32.65 -51.62 43.22
C ASP A 6 32.45 -52.29 44.62
N GLY A 7 33.47 -52.29 45.47
CA GLY A 7 33.42 -52.84 46.84
C GLY A 7 33.45 -54.35 46.94
N ASP A 8 33.96 -55.06 45.93
CA ASP A 8 34.02 -56.54 45.88
C ASP A 8 35.18 -57.08 46.70
N GLY A 9 36.14 -56.26 47.11
CA GLY A 9 37.30 -56.62 47.93
C GLY A 9 38.59 -56.80 47.13
N LEU A 10 38.58 -56.57 45.81
CA LEU A 10 39.75 -56.45 44.97
C LEU A 10 40.04 -54.95 44.74
N PRO A 11 41.27 -54.51 44.84
CA PRO A 11 41.61 -53.13 44.47
C PRO A 11 41.53 -52.92 42.94
N ASP A 12 41.04 -51.76 42.48
CA ASP A 12 40.89 -51.42 41.08
C ASP A 12 42.14 -51.66 40.22
N CYS A 13 43.32 -51.58 40.80
CA CYS A 13 44.58 -51.79 40.09
C CYS A 13 44.87 -53.26 39.70
N ILE A 14 44.11 -54.21 40.20
CA ILE A 14 44.23 -55.63 39.91
C ILE A 14 42.87 -56.27 39.55
N ASP A 15 41.84 -55.48 39.56
CA ASP A 15 40.51 -55.83 39.09
C ASP A 15 40.38 -55.41 37.62
N ASP A 16 39.86 -56.28 36.78
CA ASP A 16 39.60 -56.02 35.36
C ASP A 16 38.12 -55.62 35.08
N ASN A 17 37.35 -55.39 36.14
CA ASN A 17 35.99 -54.84 36.13
C ASN A 17 35.80 -54.00 37.41
N GLY A 18 36.59 -52.92 37.52
CA GLY A 18 36.78 -52.17 38.76
C GLY A 18 35.55 -51.40 39.24
N ASP A 19 34.55 -51.14 38.39
CA ASP A 19 33.29 -50.48 38.72
C ASP A 19 32.10 -51.44 38.94
N GLY A 20 32.27 -52.72 38.61
CA GLY A 20 31.30 -53.77 38.92
C GLY A 20 30.07 -53.80 37.98
N ASP A 21 30.16 -53.21 36.81
CA ASP A 21 29.05 -53.18 35.80
C ASP A 21 28.89 -54.52 35.09
N GLY A 22 29.92 -55.40 35.15
CA GLY A 22 29.97 -56.73 34.56
C GLY A 22 30.66 -56.81 33.21
N ILE A 23 31.22 -55.71 32.72
CA ILE A 23 32.07 -55.61 31.54
C ILE A 23 33.50 -55.27 32.00
N SER A 24 34.48 -55.87 31.42
CA SER A 24 35.87 -55.58 31.74
C SER A 24 36.55 -54.77 30.63
N VAL A 25 37.67 -54.15 30.95
CA VAL A 25 38.53 -53.47 29.95
C VAL A 25 38.85 -54.42 28.78
N THR A 26 39.04 -55.72 29.05
CA THR A 26 39.33 -56.73 28.01
C THR A 26 38.12 -57.06 27.13
N LEU A 27 36.91 -56.72 27.55
CA LEU A 27 35.66 -56.87 26.81
C LEU A 27 35.24 -55.56 26.10
N GLY A 28 36.05 -54.52 26.22
CA GLY A 28 35.86 -53.28 25.48
C GLY A 28 35.35 -52.09 26.32
N ASP A 29 35.26 -52.26 27.65
CA ASP A 29 34.99 -51.15 28.55
C ASP A 29 36.06 -50.09 28.41
N CYS A 30 35.65 -48.85 28.13
CA CYS A 30 36.54 -47.71 27.90
C CYS A 30 36.73 -46.83 29.15
N ASP A 31 35.92 -47.08 30.22
CA ASP A 31 36.13 -46.44 31.54
C ASP A 31 35.76 -47.36 32.70
N ASP A 32 36.63 -48.31 33.02
CA ASP A 32 36.55 -49.34 34.08
C ASP A 32 36.38 -48.75 35.52
N SER A 33 36.19 -47.46 35.62
CA SER A 33 35.90 -46.75 36.88
C SER A 33 34.47 -46.16 36.93
N ASN A 34 33.70 -46.31 35.87
CA ASN A 34 32.38 -45.71 35.74
C ASN A 34 31.36 -46.73 35.20
N ALA A 35 30.60 -47.38 36.06
CA ALA A 35 29.59 -48.37 35.76
C ALA A 35 28.46 -47.94 34.83
N THR A 36 28.49 -46.75 34.29
CA THR A 36 27.54 -46.24 33.25
C THR A 36 28.17 -46.19 31.85
N VAL A 37 29.49 -46.49 31.75
CA VAL A 37 30.24 -46.47 30.49
C VAL A 37 30.71 -47.89 30.18
N TYR A 38 30.10 -48.52 29.17
CA TYR A 38 30.41 -49.84 28.72
C TYR A 38 29.84 -50.13 27.32
N PRO A 39 30.38 -51.08 26.55
CA PRO A 39 29.88 -51.41 25.23
C PRO A 39 28.37 -51.67 25.16
N GLY A 40 27.63 -50.79 24.48
CA GLY A 40 26.18 -50.82 24.32
C GLY A 40 25.40 -50.18 25.47
N ALA A 41 26.03 -49.40 26.33
CA ALA A 41 25.35 -48.49 27.26
C ALA A 41 24.50 -47.48 26.45
N PRO A 42 23.45 -46.92 27.02
CA PRO A 42 22.75 -45.81 26.36
C PRO A 42 23.60 -44.55 26.41
N GLU A 43 23.80 -43.89 25.26
CA GLU A 43 24.42 -42.59 25.23
C GLU A 43 23.64 -41.58 26.07
N LEU A 44 24.39 -40.82 26.84
CA LEU A 44 23.90 -39.65 27.59
C LEU A 44 24.28 -38.39 26.83
N CYS A 45 23.53 -37.34 27.10
CA CYS A 45 23.83 -36.06 26.47
C CYS A 45 24.95 -35.34 27.24
N ASP A 46 26.18 -35.79 27.02
CA ASP A 46 27.40 -35.21 27.57
C ASP A 46 28.62 -35.51 26.67
N ASP A 47 29.81 -35.22 27.09
CA ASP A 47 31.07 -35.39 26.36
C ASP A 47 31.72 -36.79 26.62
N VAL A 48 30.95 -37.77 27.09
CA VAL A 48 31.40 -39.13 27.38
C VAL A 48 30.83 -40.09 26.38
N ASP A 49 31.70 -40.82 25.68
CA ASP A 49 31.34 -41.98 24.85
C ASP A 49 30.91 -43.13 25.78
N SER A 50 29.63 -43.21 26.09
CA SER A 50 29.10 -44.14 27.11
C SER A 50 29.06 -45.55 26.61
N ASP A 51 28.92 -45.81 25.30
CA ASP A 51 28.85 -47.14 24.74
C ASP A 51 30.16 -47.64 24.12
N CYS A 52 31.20 -46.82 24.18
CA CYS A 52 32.56 -47.15 23.76
C CYS A 52 32.70 -47.46 22.26
N ASP A 53 31.85 -46.93 21.43
CA ASP A 53 31.89 -47.15 19.99
C ASP A 53 32.61 -46.04 19.20
N GLY A 54 32.88 -44.93 19.84
CA GLY A 54 33.58 -43.74 19.30
C GLY A 54 32.69 -42.69 18.68
N ASP A 55 31.38 -42.79 18.91
CA ASP A 55 30.37 -41.84 18.48
C ASP A 55 29.64 -41.24 19.71
N LEU A 56 29.50 -39.95 19.81
CA LEU A 56 28.80 -39.29 20.92
C LEU A 56 27.33 -39.00 20.61
N VAL A 57 26.90 -39.18 19.34
CA VAL A 57 25.59 -38.70 18.87
C VAL A 57 24.54 -39.78 18.64
N ASP A 58 24.83 -41.03 18.86
CA ASP A 58 24.00 -42.21 18.58
C ASP A 58 22.53 -42.13 19.04
N GLY A 59 22.22 -41.37 20.01
CA GLY A 59 20.86 -41.24 20.55
C GLY A 59 20.37 -39.80 20.60
N SER A 60 21.19 -38.84 20.18
CA SER A 60 20.98 -37.42 20.30
C SER A 60 20.98 -36.75 18.94
N PRO A 61 20.21 -35.66 18.75
CA PRO A 61 20.32 -34.86 17.54
C PRO A 61 21.74 -34.23 17.41
N ASP A 62 22.26 -34.22 16.19
CA ASP A 62 23.45 -33.50 15.75
C ASP A 62 23.08 -32.83 14.45
N THR A 63 22.77 -31.52 14.53
CA THR A 63 22.10 -30.78 13.44
C THR A 63 23.07 -30.41 12.34
N ASP A 64 24.30 -30.03 12.69
CA ASP A 64 25.33 -29.58 11.73
C ASP A 64 26.24 -30.74 11.27
N GLY A 65 26.25 -31.86 12.00
CA GLY A 65 27.02 -33.08 11.66
C GLY A 65 28.48 -32.98 12.04
N ASP A 66 28.83 -32.24 13.06
CA ASP A 66 30.23 -32.03 13.49
C ASP A 66 30.69 -33.08 14.51
N THR A 67 29.79 -33.94 14.96
CA THR A 67 29.98 -35.03 15.97
C THR A 67 29.86 -34.59 17.43
N GLU A 68 29.43 -33.37 17.70
CA GLU A 68 28.94 -32.95 19.01
C GLU A 68 27.40 -32.95 18.99
N PRO A 69 26.72 -33.60 19.93
CA PRO A 69 25.24 -33.56 19.97
C PRO A 69 24.76 -32.20 20.43
N ASN A 70 23.65 -31.71 19.86
CA ASN A 70 23.05 -30.40 20.12
C ASN A 70 22.94 -30.00 21.60
N CYS A 71 22.90 -30.95 22.52
CA CYS A 71 22.75 -30.65 23.94
C CYS A 71 24.05 -30.24 24.64
N ILE A 72 25.20 -30.39 24.01
CA ILE A 72 26.50 -29.96 24.48
C ILE A 72 27.17 -28.99 23.47
N ASP A 73 26.66 -28.92 22.26
CA ASP A 73 27.09 -27.93 21.29
C ASP A 73 26.64 -26.54 21.72
N GLU A 74 27.43 -25.55 21.45
CA GLU A 74 27.08 -24.13 21.71
C GLU A 74 26.51 -23.43 20.47
N ASP A 75 26.56 -24.08 19.27
CA ASP A 75 26.14 -23.55 17.97
C ASP A 75 25.63 -24.74 17.14
N ASP A 76 24.43 -25.21 17.48
CA ASP A 76 23.80 -26.46 16.99
C ASP A 76 23.75 -26.62 15.47
N ASP A 77 23.76 -25.53 14.69
CA ASP A 77 23.64 -25.59 13.22
C ASP A 77 24.85 -24.98 12.49
N ASN A 78 25.85 -24.47 13.27
CA ASN A 78 27.15 -23.96 12.82
C ASN A 78 27.02 -22.79 11.82
N ASP A 79 26.02 -21.92 12.04
CA ASP A 79 25.85 -20.70 11.25
C ASP A 79 26.69 -19.51 11.77
N GLY A 80 27.25 -19.64 12.97
CA GLY A 80 28.14 -18.69 13.62
C GLY A 80 27.47 -17.85 14.71
N ALA A 81 26.19 -18.04 14.98
CA ALA A 81 25.50 -17.56 16.16
C ALA A 81 25.48 -18.67 17.23
N LEU A 82 25.60 -18.29 18.51
CA LEU A 82 25.44 -19.28 19.56
C LEU A 82 23.96 -19.49 19.88
N ASP A 83 23.56 -20.68 20.28
CA ASP A 83 22.17 -21.03 20.61
C ASP A 83 21.46 -20.04 21.53
N GLY A 84 22.21 -19.47 22.47
CA GLY A 84 21.66 -18.51 23.43
C GLY A 84 21.32 -17.14 22.85
N ASP A 85 21.88 -16.81 21.70
CA ASP A 85 21.69 -15.54 20.99
C ASP A 85 20.88 -15.74 19.70
N ASP A 86 20.71 -17.00 19.26
CA ASP A 86 19.99 -17.40 18.06
C ASP A 86 18.50 -17.67 18.35
N CYS A 87 17.62 -17.18 17.49
CA CYS A 87 16.18 -17.42 17.59
C CYS A 87 15.74 -18.75 16.96
N ALA A 88 16.60 -19.42 16.20
CA ALA A 88 16.36 -20.73 15.61
C ALA A 88 17.61 -21.64 15.60
N PRO A 89 18.14 -22.05 16.76
CA PRO A 89 19.43 -22.69 16.93
C PRO A 89 19.72 -23.94 16.09
N THR A 90 18.76 -24.46 15.39
CA THR A 90 18.87 -25.63 14.52
C THR A 90 18.58 -25.34 13.05
N ASN A 91 18.56 -24.08 12.66
CA ASN A 91 18.30 -23.68 11.29
C ASN A 91 19.33 -22.64 10.79
N PRO A 92 20.38 -23.05 10.10
CA PRO A 92 21.51 -22.22 9.69
C PRO A 92 21.18 -21.11 8.69
N SER A 93 19.90 -20.81 8.48
CA SER A 93 19.42 -19.67 7.67
C SER A 93 18.81 -18.57 8.51
N ILE A 94 18.64 -18.78 9.81
CA ILE A 94 17.97 -17.87 10.74
C ILE A 94 18.96 -17.61 11.90
N PHE A 95 19.53 -16.41 11.93
CA PHE A 95 20.51 -16.00 12.93
C PHE A 95 20.63 -14.49 13.02
N PRO A 96 21.14 -13.90 14.12
CA PRO A 96 21.31 -12.47 14.25
C PRO A 96 22.11 -11.83 13.12
N GLY A 97 21.41 -11.05 12.27
CA GLY A 97 21.99 -10.37 11.11
C GLY A 97 21.99 -11.18 9.81
N ALA A 98 21.23 -12.25 9.74
CA ALA A 98 20.89 -12.91 8.49
C ALA A 98 20.16 -11.95 7.53
N THR A 99 19.91 -12.38 6.32
CA THR A 99 19.14 -11.57 5.37
C THR A 99 17.66 -11.93 5.49
N GLU A 100 16.81 -10.94 5.77
CA GLU A 100 15.37 -11.13 5.76
C GLU A 100 14.86 -11.64 4.41
N LEU A 101 13.93 -12.58 4.47
CA LEU A 101 13.17 -13.04 3.32
C LEU A 101 11.75 -12.50 3.39
N CYS A 102 11.10 -12.38 2.24
CA CYS A 102 9.71 -11.96 2.23
C CYS A 102 8.80 -13.13 2.61
N ASP A 103 8.71 -13.36 3.91
CA ASP A 103 7.83 -14.37 4.52
C ASP A 103 7.45 -13.94 5.97
N THR A 104 6.94 -14.84 6.77
CA THR A 104 6.51 -14.56 8.15
C THR A 104 7.52 -15.01 9.20
N ILE A 105 8.79 -15.16 8.81
CA ILE A 105 9.88 -15.62 9.66
C ILE A 105 10.85 -14.47 9.87
N ASP A 106 11.10 -14.13 11.11
CA ASP A 106 12.15 -13.22 11.54
C ASP A 106 13.51 -13.92 11.39
N SER A 107 14.13 -13.74 10.22
CA SER A 107 15.35 -14.46 9.87
C SER A 107 16.58 -13.87 10.53
N ASP A 108 16.60 -12.58 10.88
CA ASP A 108 17.75 -11.92 11.50
C ASP A 108 17.61 -11.72 13.01
N CYS A 109 16.56 -12.27 13.62
CA CYS A 109 16.31 -12.31 15.06
C CYS A 109 16.23 -10.92 15.74
N ASP A 110 15.87 -9.87 14.99
CA ASP A 110 15.78 -8.52 15.54
C ASP A 110 14.37 -8.13 16.01
N GLY A 111 13.37 -8.93 15.67
CA GLY A 111 11.96 -8.77 16.03
C GLY A 111 11.14 -7.99 15.03
N SER A 112 11.69 -7.70 13.83
CA SER A 112 11.00 -7.07 12.71
C SER A 112 10.92 -8.03 11.52
N LEU A 113 9.85 -7.94 10.74
CA LEU A 113 9.72 -8.67 9.47
C LEU A 113 9.87 -7.73 8.26
N VAL A 114 9.95 -6.42 8.51
CA VAL A 114 9.77 -5.38 7.48
C VAL A 114 11.00 -4.55 7.20
N ASP A 115 12.16 -4.85 7.79
CA ASP A 115 13.39 -4.04 7.68
C ASP A 115 13.90 -3.82 6.26
N GLN A 116 13.63 -4.77 5.37
CA GLN A 116 14.09 -4.77 3.97
C GLN A 116 12.94 -4.73 2.97
N PHE A 117 11.70 -4.73 3.45
CA PHE A 117 10.47 -4.78 2.66
C PHE A 117 9.57 -3.58 2.93
N ALA A 118 8.68 -3.28 1.98
CA ALA A 118 7.64 -2.29 2.20
C ALA A 118 6.60 -2.84 3.19
N ASP A 119 6.01 -1.95 3.96
CA ASP A 119 4.93 -2.15 4.92
C ASP A 119 4.14 -0.85 4.90
N PHE A 120 3.16 -0.81 4.01
CA PHE A 120 2.50 0.45 3.66
C PHE A 120 1.55 0.92 4.76
N ASP A 121 0.80 0.00 5.38
CA ASP A 121 -0.14 0.30 6.46
C ASP A 121 0.52 0.37 7.86
N GLY A 122 1.74 -0.16 8.00
CA GLY A 122 2.54 -0.11 9.22
C GLY A 122 2.13 -1.15 10.27
N ASP A 123 1.52 -2.26 9.86
CA ASP A 123 1.06 -3.31 10.78
C ASP A 123 2.13 -4.33 11.14
N GLN A 124 3.32 -4.25 10.52
CA GLN A 124 4.50 -5.12 10.65
C GLN A 124 4.39 -6.43 9.85
N THR A 125 3.48 -6.51 8.92
CA THR A 125 3.44 -7.54 7.89
C THR A 125 3.99 -6.91 6.59
N PRO A 126 4.99 -7.49 5.94
CA PRO A 126 5.49 -6.90 4.69
C PRO A 126 4.48 -7.06 3.56
N ASP A 127 4.32 -6.04 2.71
CA ASP A 127 3.37 -6.01 1.59
C ASP A 127 3.41 -7.27 0.71
N CYS A 128 4.55 -7.92 0.61
CA CYS A 128 4.70 -9.14 -0.18
C CYS A 128 4.06 -10.38 0.45
N THR A 129 3.64 -10.33 1.70
CA THR A 129 2.93 -11.41 2.42
C THR A 129 1.60 -10.95 3.00
N ASP A 130 1.36 -9.65 3.01
CA ASP A 130 0.06 -9.10 3.35
C ASP A 130 -0.96 -9.42 2.25
N THR A 131 -2.18 -9.33 2.52
CA THR A 131 -3.30 -9.54 1.58
C THR A 131 -4.20 -8.32 1.47
N ASP A 132 -3.85 -7.24 2.18
CA ASP A 132 -4.57 -5.96 2.24
C ASP A 132 -3.54 -4.89 2.65
N ASP A 133 -2.63 -4.55 1.70
CA ASP A 133 -1.41 -3.76 1.94
C ASP A 133 -1.65 -2.38 2.55
N ASP A 134 -2.82 -1.79 2.37
CA ASP A 134 -3.15 -0.47 2.92
C ASP A 134 -4.22 -0.50 4.04
N ASN A 135 -4.74 -1.69 4.34
CA ASN A 135 -5.68 -1.99 5.43
C ASN A 135 -7.00 -1.22 5.33
N ASP A 136 -7.50 -1.01 4.11
CA ASP A 136 -8.78 -0.37 3.87
C ASP A 136 -9.97 -1.34 3.94
N GLY A 137 -9.69 -2.63 3.88
CA GLY A 137 -10.63 -3.74 4.01
C GLY A 137 -11.02 -4.40 2.69
N ASP A 138 -10.45 -3.96 1.55
CA ASP A 138 -10.51 -4.68 0.27
C ASP A 138 -9.15 -5.38 0.03
N PRO A 139 -9.12 -6.68 -0.22
CA PRO A 139 -7.86 -7.38 -0.46
C PRO A 139 -7.20 -6.98 -1.78
N ASP A 140 -5.86 -6.98 -1.85
CA ASP A 140 -5.04 -6.66 -3.03
C ASP A 140 -5.54 -7.29 -4.33
N LEU A 141 -6.12 -8.48 -4.26
CA LEU A 141 -6.63 -9.19 -5.43
C LEU A 141 -7.82 -8.49 -6.10
N THR A 142 -8.58 -7.70 -5.35
CA THR A 142 -9.80 -7.01 -5.78
C THR A 142 -9.66 -5.50 -5.74
N ASP A 143 -8.68 -5.02 -5.03
CA ASP A 143 -8.29 -3.62 -4.99
C ASP A 143 -7.61 -3.19 -6.31
N CYS A 144 -7.85 -2.01 -6.75
CA CYS A 144 -7.21 -1.43 -7.92
C CYS A 144 -6.00 -0.55 -7.57
N ASN A 145 -5.76 -0.32 -6.27
CA ASN A 145 -4.60 0.42 -5.79
C ASN A 145 -4.21 0.06 -4.35
N ASP A 146 -3.64 -1.11 -4.16
CA ASP A 146 -3.21 -1.74 -2.91
C ASP A 146 -2.39 -0.86 -1.94
N ASN A 147 -2.04 0.34 -2.33
CA ASN A 147 -1.26 1.30 -1.53
C ASN A 147 -2.01 2.61 -1.28
N ASN A 148 -3.31 2.64 -1.45
CA ASN A 148 -4.11 3.84 -1.24
C ASN A 148 -5.45 3.53 -0.56
N PRO A 149 -5.57 3.66 0.75
CA PRO A 149 -6.77 3.30 1.51
C PRO A 149 -8.02 4.16 1.22
N SER A 150 -7.98 4.92 0.13
CA SER A 150 -9.13 5.68 -0.38
C SER A 150 -9.61 5.16 -1.73
N THR A 151 -8.95 4.13 -2.28
CA THR A 151 -9.21 3.57 -3.60
C THR A 151 -9.41 2.07 -3.43
N TYR A 152 -10.64 1.60 -3.44
CA TYR A 152 -11.03 0.22 -3.20
C TYR A 152 -12.40 -0.07 -3.82
N ASN A 153 -12.75 -1.33 -4.01
CA ASN A 153 -14.00 -1.72 -4.63
C ASN A 153 -15.24 -1.18 -3.90
N GLY A 154 -15.89 -0.18 -4.50
CA GLY A 154 -17.06 0.51 -3.96
C GLY A 154 -16.76 1.64 -3.00
N ALA A 155 -15.54 2.19 -3.04
CA ALA A 155 -15.21 3.46 -2.41
C ALA A 155 -16.09 4.60 -2.98
N PRO A 156 -16.30 5.70 -2.28
CA PRO A 156 -16.94 6.86 -2.87
C PRO A 156 -16.00 7.54 -3.88
N GLU A 157 -16.49 7.81 -5.09
CA GLU A 157 -15.75 8.60 -6.06
C GLU A 157 -15.39 9.98 -5.53
N LEU A 158 -14.20 10.46 -5.88
CA LEU A 158 -13.76 11.82 -5.66
C LEU A 158 -13.82 12.59 -6.98
N CYS A 159 -13.94 13.92 -6.88
CA CYS A 159 -13.92 14.75 -8.10
C CYS A 159 -12.49 14.95 -8.60
N ASP A 160 -11.94 13.92 -9.19
CA ASP A 160 -10.62 13.92 -9.82
C ASP A 160 -10.55 12.88 -10.96
N LEU A 161 -9.36 12.52 -11.39
CA LEU A 161 -9.15 11.55 -12.49
C LEU A 161 -8.73 10.18 -11.98
N VAL A 162 -9.06 9.84 -10.74
CA VAL A 162 -8.79 8.54 -10.12
C VAL A 162 -10.11 7.78 -10.00
N ASP A 163 -10.15 6.59 -10.55
CA ASP A 163 -11.21 5.61 -10.36
C ASP A 163 -11.07 5.05 -8.93
N SER A 164 -11.80 5.66 -8.00
CA SER A 164 -11.67 5.35 -6.57
C SER A 164 -12.40 4.07 -6.19
N ASP A 165 -13.46 3.70 -6.91
CA ASP A 165 -14.29 2.53 -6.61
C ASP A 165 -14.00 1.31 -7.48
N CYS A 166 -12.98 1.40 -8.35
CA CYS A 166 -12.48 0.30 -9.19
C CYS A 166 -13.51 -0.25 -10.21
N ASP A 167 -14.49 0.53 -10.60
CA ASP A 167 -15.55 0.11 -11.53
C ASP A 167 -15.31 0.54 -12.99
N THR A 168 -14.25 1.33 -13.23
CA THR A 168 -13.82 1.92 -14.51
C THR A 168 -14.59 3.16 -14.94
N SER A 169 -15.43 3.73 -14.11
CA SER A 169 -16.09 5.02 -14.30
C SER A 169 -15.47 6.07 -13.38
N LEU A 170 -15.47 7.31 -13.83
CA LEU A 170 -15.04 8.46 -13.00
C LEU A 170 -16.23 9.37 -12.68
N VAL A 171 -17.41 9.07 -13.25
CA VAL A 171 -18.53 10.02 -13.31
C VAL A 171 -19.79 9.54 -12.57
N ASP A 172 -19.74 8.43 -11.84
CA ASP A 172 -20.91 7.81 -11.21
C ASP A 172 -21.64 8.70 -10.20
N GLU A 173 -20.90 9.55 -9.51
CA GLU A 173 -21.43 10.47 -8.49
C GLU A 173 -21.38 11.93 -8.94
N TYR A 174 -20.80 12.23 -10.11
CA TYR A 174 -20.59 13.58 -10.64
C TYR A 174 -21.25 13.79 -12.01
N LEU A 175 -21.47 15.04 -12.35
CA LEU A 175 -21.95 15.40 -13.68
C LEU A 175 -20.80 15.25 -14.69
N ASP A 176 -21.19 14.84 -15.90
CA ASP A 176 -20.37 14.75 -17.11
C ASP A 176 -21.20 15.37 -18.23
N GLY A 177 -20.98 16.65 -18.48
CA GLY A 177 -21.82 17.47 -19.31
C GLY A 177 -21.73 17.13 -20.80
N ASP A 178 -20.54 16.79 -21.26
CA ASP A 178 -20.28 16.47 -22.67
C ASP A 178 -20.26 14.95 -22.96
N GLY A 179 -20.17 14.13 -21.91
CA GLY A 179 -20.21 12.66 -22.01
C GLY A 179 -18.88 12.05 -22.42
N ASP A 180 -17.76 12.69 -22.14
CA ASP A 180 -16.43 12.19 -22.49
C ASP A 180 -15.86 11.21 -21.45
N GLY A 181 -16.46 11.15 -20.26
CA GLY A 181 -16.07 10.29 -19.14
C GLY A 181 -15.19 10.97 -18.11
N THR A 182 -15.02 12.28 -18.20
CA THR A 182 -14.38 13.14 -17.21
C THR A 182 -15.46 13.88 -16.44
N PRO A 183 -15.44 13.94 -15.10
CA PRO A 183 -16.46 14.71 -14.38
C PRO A 183 -16.22 16.21 -14.54
N ASP A 184 -17.30 17.00 -14.72
CA ASP A 184 -17.25 18.45 -14.95
C ASP A 184 -16.33 19.21 -13.99
N CYS A 185 -16.20 18.76 -12.77
CA CYS A 185 -15.36 19.40 -11.76
C CYS A 185 -13.86 19.13 -11.93
N ALA A 186 -13.49 18.16 -12.76
CA ALA A 186 -12.12 17.82 -13.11
C ALA A 186 -11.83 18.02 -14.61
N ASP A 187 -12.84 18.48 -15.35
CA ASP A 187 -12.75 18.80 -16.76
C ASP A 187 -12.51 20.29 -16.99
N ASP A 188 -11.63 20.62 -17.91
CA ASP A 188 -11.34 22.00 -18.30
C ASP A 188 -12.31 22.52 -19.40
N ASP A 189 -13.08 21.62 -20.05
CA ASP A 189 -14.00 21.90 -21.18
C ASP A 189 -15.29 21.08 -20.96
N SER A 190 -16.01 21.42 -19.89
CA SER A 190 -17.09 20.59 -19.33
C SER A 190 -18.31 20.40 -20.25
N ASP A 191 -18.46 21.21 -21.28
CA ASP A 191 -19.55 21.11 -22.25
C ASP A 191 -19.11 20.59 -23.63
N GLY A 192 -17.78 20.44 -23.83
CA GLY A 192 -17.20 19.82 -25.03
C GLY A 192 -17.28 20.66 -26.30
N ASP A 193 -17.37 21.99 -26.19
CA ASP A 193 -17.44 22.88 -27.35
C ASP A 193 -16.05 23.22 -27.94
N GLY A 194 -14.97 22.88 -27.22
CA GLY A 194 -13.57 23.06 -27.61
C GLY A 194 -12.92 24.30 -27.02
N PHE A 195 -13.60 24.99 -26.13
CA PHE A 195 -13.08 26.08 -25.33
C PHE A 195 -13.19 25.72 -23.85
N SER A 196 -12.39 26.32 -23.04
CA SER A 196 -12.40 26.17 -21.59
C SER A 196 -12.48 27.52 -20.93
N ALA A 197 -12.85 27.59 -19.67
CA ALA A 197 -12.80 28.84 -18.90
C ALA A 197 -11.42 29.52 -18.96
N SER A 198 -10.34 28.73 -19.06
CA SER A 198 -8.97 29.23 -19.20
C SER A 198 -8.65 29.82 -20.59
N THR A 199 -9.39 29.40 -21.62
CA THR A 199 -9.24 29.91 -23.00
C THR A 199 -10.24 30.99 -23.36
N GLY A 200 -11.09 31.38 -22.41
CA GLY A 200 -11.94 32.54 -22.50
C GLY A 200 -13.43 32.25 -22.61
N ASP A 201 -13.81 31.00 -22.40
CA ASP A 201 -15.19 30.59 -22.23
C ASP A 201 -15.79 31.25 -21.00
N CYS A 202 -16.94 31.85 -21.12
CA CYS A 202 -17.62 32.54 -20.04
C CYS A 202 -18.77 31.74 -19.42
N ASP A 203 -19.12 30.61 -20.01
CA ASP A 203 -20.03 29.61 -19.42
C ASP A 203 -19.70 28.18 -19.87
N ASP A 204 -18.65 27.60 -19.27
CA ASP A 204 -18.09 26.26 -19.48
C ASP A 204 -19.09 25.08 -19.24
N SER A 205 -20.36 25.38 -19.14
CA SER A 205 -21.45 24.40 -18.99
C SER A 205 -22.52 24.51 -20.11
N ASP A 206 -22.39 25.46 -21.04
CA ASP A 206 -23.32 25.64 -22.15
C ASP A 206 -22.58 25.70 -23.50
N PRO A 207 -22.57 24.64 -24.29
CA PRO A 207 -21.86 24.54 -25.56
C PRO A 207 -22.31 25.52 -26.65
N ALA A 208 -23.18 26.45 -26.34
CA ALA A 208 -23.57 27.56 -27.23
C ALA A 208 -22.89 28.86 -26.88
N ILE A 209 -22.15 28.90 -25.77
CA ILE A 209 -21.49 30.11 -25.22
C ILE A 209 -19.98 29.91 -25.24
N TYR A 210 -19.28 30.50 -26.17
CA TYR A 210 -17.81 30.36 -26.32
C TYR A 210 -17.22 31.55 -27.12
N PRO A 211 -15.94 31.81 -27.05
CA PRO A 211 -15.29 32.89 -27.80
C PRO A 211 -15.53 32.81 -29.32
N GLY A 212 -16.34 33.73 -29.81
CA GLY A 212 -16.70 33.84 -31.22
C GLY A 212 -17.93 33.00 -31.63
N ALA A 213 -18.73 32.55 -30.70
CA ALA A 213 -20.07 32.04 -30.96
C ALA A 213 -20.94 33.14 -31.64
N ALA A 214 -22.07 32.73 -32.16
CA ALA A 214 -23.01 33.68 -32.76
C ALA A 214 -23.92 34.27 -31.68
N GLU A 215 -23.98 35.60 -31.55
CA GLU A 215 -24.88 36.25 -30.62
C GLU A 215 -26.35 35.91 -30.88
N ALA A 216 -27.10 35.63 -29.82
CA ALA A 216 -28.54 35.55 -29.82
C ALA A 216 -29.13 36.90 -29.37
N CYS A 217 -30.38 37.17 -29.81
CA CYS A 217 -31.04 38.40 -29.35
C CYS A 217 -31.66 38.16 -27.96
N ASP A 218 -30.80 38.18 -26.96
CA ASP A 218 -31.19 38.01 -25.57
C ASP A 218 -30.18 38.76 -24.65
N THR A 219 -30.12 38.43 -23.38
CA THR A 219 -29.24 39.08 -22.40
C THR A 219 -28.01 38.27 -22.09
N VAL A 220 -27.65 37.28 -22.91
CA VAL A 220 -26.49 36.42 -22.77
C VAL A 220 -25.42 36.83 -23.74
N ASP A 221 -24.23 37.08 -23.27
CA ASP A 221 -23.01 37.31 -24.03
C ASP A 221 -22.49 35.94 -24.53
N SER A 222 -22.97 35.54 -25.71
CA SER A 222 -22.70 34.23 -26.24
C SER A 222 -21.27 34.07 -26.76
N ASP A 223 -20.66 35.14 -27.24
CA ASP A 223 -19.29 35.11 -27.79
C ASP A 223 -18.19 35.55 -26.80
N CYS A 224 -18.59 35.81 -25.55
CA CYS A 224 -17.68 36.14 -24.43
C CYS A 224 -16.79 37.37 -24.66
N ASP A 225 -17.20 38.32 -25.51
CA ASP A 225 -16.43 39.51 -25.79
C ASP A 225 -16.82 40.73 -24.93
N GLY A 226 -17.89 40.60 -24.15
CA GLY A 226 -18.42 41.64 -23.26
C GLY A 226 -19.43 42.58 -23.91
N SER A 227 -19.92 42.28 -25.12
CA SER A 227 -20.90 43.04 -25.85
C SER A 227 -22.12 42.13 -26.14
N LEU A 228 -23.32 42.73 -26.15
CA LEU A 228 -24.54 42.03 -26.53
C LEU A 228 -25.05 42.54 -27.92
N VAL A 229 -24.33 43.49 -28.53
CA VAL A 229 -24.87 44.25 -29.66
C VAL A 229 -24.12 44.09 -30.96
N ASP A 230 -23.11 43.23 -31.03
CA ASP A 230 -22.20 43.15 -32.17
C ASP A 230 -22.87 42.74 -33.48
N GLU A 231 -23.89 41.89 -33.40
CA GLU A 231 -24.63 41.42 -34.55
C GLU A 231 -26.03 42.08 -34.71
N PHE A 232 -26.42 42.91 -33.73
CA PHE A 232 -27.73 43.52 -33.66
C PHE A 232 -27.67 45.04 -33.72
N THR A 233 -28.81 45.69 -34.09
CA THR A 233 -28.93 47.15 -33.98
C THR A 233 -29.08 47.52 -32.51
N ASN A 234 -28.50 48.67 -32.17
CA ASN A 234 -28.61 49.35 -30.89
C ASN A 234 -28.71 50.85 -31.20
N SER A 235 -29.93 51.34 -31.21
CA SER A 235 -30.25 52.66 -31.77
C SER A 235 -29.88 53.82 -30.85
N ASP A 236 -29.89 53.59 -29.52
CA ASP A 236 -29.54 54.58 -28.52
C ASP A 236 -28.13 54.47 -27.96
N THR A 237 -27.46 53.36 -28.21
CA THR A 237 -26.08 53.05 -27.78
C THR A 237 -25.92 52.80 -26.28
N ASP A 238 -26.91 52.30 -25.60
CA ASP A 238 -26.88 52.00 -24.16
C ASP A 238 -26.24 50.66 -23.80
N GLY A 239 -26.13 49.77 -24.75
CA GLY A 239 -25.52 48.44 -24.60
C GLY A 239 -26.50 47.28 -24.64
N GLU A 240 -27.81 47.54 -24.80
CA GLU A 240 -28.84 46.55 -25.10
C GLU A 240 -29.21 46.60 -26.57
N PRO A 241 -29.39 45.52 -27.31
CA PRO A 241 -29.86 45.55 -28.68
C PRO A 241 -31.35 45.83 -28.76
N ASP A 242 -31.79 46.58 -29.82
CA ASP A 242 -33.20 46.99 -30.05
C ASP A 242 -34.23 45.87 -29.90
N CYS A 243 -33.82 44.60 -30.08
CA CYS A 243 -34.71 43.47 -29.98
C CYS A 243 -35.08 43.05 -28.56
N ILE A 244 -34.32 43.49 -27.54
CA ILE A 244 -34.60 43.25 -26.11
C ILE A 244 -34.73 44.55 -25.32
N ASP A 245 -34.29 45.67 -25.90
CA ASP A 245 -34.48 46.97 -25.29
C ASP A 245 -35.99 47.33 -25.28
N LEU A 246 -36.39 48.07 -24.30
CA LEU A 246 -37.77 48.50 -24.12
C LEU A 246 -37.97 49.97 -24.54
N ASP A 247 -36.88 50.69 -24.82
CA ASP A 247 -36.86 52.11 -25.22
C ASP A 247 -35.70 52.32 -26.22
N ASP A 248 -35.90 51.73 -27.44
CA ASP A 248 -34.88 51.58 -28.49
C ASP A 248 -34.12 52.84 -28.85
N ASP A 249 -34.67 53.99 -28.62
CA ASP A 249 -34.05 55.28 -28.97
C ASP A 249 -33.63 56.13 -27.74
N GLY A 250 -33.89 55.62 -26.51
CA GLY A 250 -33.43 56.22 -25.26
C GLY A 250 -34.09 57.58 -24.94
N ASP A 251 -35.26 57.87 -25.47
CA ASP A 251 -35.93 59.14 -25.23
C ASP A 251 -36.77 59.16 -23.93
N GLY A 252 -36.91 57.99 -23.25
CA GLY A 252 -37.65 57.85 -22.02
C GLY A 252 -39.10 57.37 -22.21
N SER A 253 -39.51 57.03 -23.45
CA SER A 253 -40.81 56.48 -23.80
C SER A 253 -40.61 55.06 -24.23
N LEU A 254 -41.35 54.13 -23.63
CA LEU A 254 -41.26 52.74 -24.05
C LEU A 254 -41.76 52.52 -25.44
N ASP A 255 -41.17 51.63 -26.25
CA ASP A 255 -41.57 51.29 -27.64
C ASP A 255 -43.05 50.99 -27.78
N THR A 256 -43.62 50.31 -26.79
CA THR A 256 -45.09 49.96 -26.80
C THR A 256 -45.97 51.20 -26.68
N ALA A 257 -45.44 52.34 -26.26
CA ALA A 257 -46.13 53.60 -26.08
C ALA A 257 -45.68 54.68 -27.08
N ASP A 258 -44.51 54.46 -27.67
CA ASP A 258 -43.95 55.37 -28.67
C ASP A 258 -44.50 55.08 -30.08
N CYS A 259 -44.69 56.11 -30.88
CA CYS A 259 -45.15 56.02 -32.25
C CYS A 259 -44.02 55.87 -33.28
N GLU A 260 -42.79 56.19 -32.92
CA GLU A 260 -41.57 55.97 -33.72
C GLU A 260 -40.40 55.57 -32.81
N SER A 261 -40.39 54.34 -32.29
CA SER A 261 -39.46 53.79 -31.28
C SER A 261 -38.00 53.79 -31.65
N LEU A 262 -37.61 54.30 -32.82
CA LEU A 262 -36.23 54.45 -33.27
C LEU A 262 -35.83 55.91 -33.49
N ASN A 263 -36.65 56.84 -33.06
CA ASN A 263 -36.45 58.29 -33.34
C ASN A 263 -36.60 59.13 -32.05
N PRO A 264 -35.57 59.45 -31.35
CA PRO A 264 -35.58 60.12 -30.03
C PRO A 264 -36.14 61.56 -30.06
N ALA A 265 -36.62 62.00 -31.19
CA ALA A 265 -37.28 63.30 -31.30
C ALA A 265 -38.81 63.17 -31.34
N ILE A 266 -39.39 61.98 -31.43
CA ILE A 266 -40.81 61.69 -31.60
C ILE A 266 -41.34 60.75 -30.55
N TYR A 267 -41.89 61.28 -29.47
CA TYR A 267 -42.44 60.54 -28.35
C TYR A 267 -43.71 61.19 -27.79
N PRO A 268 -44.51 60.43 -26.99
CA PRO A 268 -45.70 61.03 -26.37
C PRO A 268 -45.40 62.19 -25.49
N GLY A 269 -45.75 63.42 -25.96
CA GLY A 269 -45.48 64.66 -25.27
C GLY A 269 -44.28 65.42 -25.79
N ALA A 270 -43.65 65.03 -26.88
CA ALA A 270 -42.61 65.75 -27.57
C ALA A 270 -43.11 67.16 -28.07
N PRO A 271 -42.28 68.15 -28.10
CA PRO A 271 -42.64 69.49 -28.59
C PRO A 271 -42.83 69.42 -30.13
N GLU A 272 -44.00 69.85 -30.60
CA GLU A 272 -44.26 69.99 -32.02
C GLU A 272 -43.35 71.03 -32.68
N LEU A 273 -42.66 70.58 -33.72
CA LEU A 273 -41.81 71.46 -34.51
C LEU A 273 -42.65 72.08 -35.65
N CYS A 274 -42.69 73.42 -35.69
CA CYS A 274 -43.40 74.19 -36.74
C CYS A 274 -42.59 74.32 -38.03
#